data_51b8a52acb2b7a9452241408969da774
#
_entry.id   51b8a52acb2b7a9452241408969da774
#
_cell.length_a   1.000
_cell.length_b   1.000
_cell.length_c   1.000
_cell.angle_alpha   90.00
_cell.angle_beta   90.00
_cell.angle_gamma   90.00
#
_symmetry.space_group_name_H-M   'P 1'
#
loop_
_entity.id
_entity.type
_entity.pdbx_description
1 polymer ?
#
loop_
_entity_poly.entity_id
_entity_poly.type
_entity_poly.pdbx_seq_one_letter_code
_entity_poly.pdbx_strand_id
1 'polypeptide(L)'
;MYLLLYMNVLAETCIFAFVLVLQTNTLTIILSFFAVALAATYPFMKRYTHLPQVVLGMAFSWSIPMAFSAETNNLPAALWLLYAANVIWTIAYDTFYAMVDRDDDLKIGVKSTAILFGRHDRLITAILQSVFIALL
;
A
#
# COMPACT_ATOMS: atom_id res chain seq x y z
N MET A 1 11.28 19.84 -18.81
CA MET A 1 11.05 20.82 -17.73
C MET A 1 10.17 20.25 -16.62
N TYR A 2 8.95 19.78 -16.90
CA TYR A 2 8.04 19.22 -15.85
C TYR A 2 8.57 17.98 -15.13
N LEU A 3 9.25 17.06 -15.82
CA LEU A 3 9.82 15.86 -15.20
C LEU A 3 10.90 16.21 -14.16
N LEU A 4 11.79 17.14 -14.48
CA LEU A 4 12.83 17.60 -13.54
C LEU A 4 12.21 18.28 -12.32
N LEU A 5 11.19 19.12 -12.52
CA LEU A 5 10.48 19.74 -11.41
C LEU A 5 9.81 18.69 -10.51
N TYR A 6 9.14 17.70 -11.11
CA TYR A 6 8.52 16.58 -10.38
C TYR A 6 9.55 15.79 -9.57
N MET A 7 10.70 15.46 -10.17
CA MET A 7 11.78 14.72 -9.51
C MET A 7 12.38 15.51 -8.34
N ASN A 8 12.54 16.83 -8.48
CA ASN A 8 13.05 17.68 -7.40
C ASN A 8 12.06 17.75 -6.23
N VAL A 9 10.78 17.99 -6.50
CA VAL A 9 9.74 18.02 -5.47
C VAL A 9 9.65 16.67 -4.74
N LEU A 10 9.73 15.56 -5.48
CA LEU A 10 9.73 14.22 -4.88
C LEU A 10 10.95 14.02 -3.97
N ALA A 11 12.14 14.39 -4.44
CA ALA A 11 13.37 14.26 -3.66
C ALA A 11 13.33 15.12 -2.39
N GLU A 12 12.91 16.38 -2.49
CA GLU A 12 12.76 17.28 -1.35
C GLU A 12 11.76 16.73 -0.33
N THR A 13 10.62 16.22 -0.79
CA THR A 13 9.61 15.61 0.09
C THR A 13 10.16 14.37 0.80
N CYS A 14 10.89 13.51 0.10
CA CYS A 14 11.52 12.33 0.71
C CYS A 14 12.58 12.71 1.75
N ILE A 15 13.41 13.71 1.46
CA ILE A 15 14.43 14.21 2.40
C ILE A 15 13.76 14.78 3.65
N PHE A 16 12.74 15.61 3.48
CA PHE A 16 12.00 16.21 4.59
C PHE A 16 11.33 15.14 5.46
N ALA A 17 10.66 14.16 4.83
CA ALA A 17 10.05 13.04 5.54
C ALA A 17 11.10 12.22 6.32
N PHE A 18 12.28 12.00 5.73
CA PHE A 18 13.35 11.27 6.40
C PHE A 18 13.92 12.04 7.60
N VAL A 19 14.09 13.36 7.48
CA VAL A 19 14.51 14.22 8.59
C VAL A 19 13.51 14.14 9.76
N LEU A 20 12.21 14.10 9.48
CA LEU A 20 11.18 13.92 10.51
C LEU A 20 11.30 12.54 11.18
N VAL A 21 11.51 11.49 10.39
CA VAL A 21 11.69 10.12 10.91
C VAL A 21 12.92 10.03 11.83
N LEU A 22 14.01 10.72 11.52
CA LEU A 22 15.21 10.74 12.38
C LEU A 22 14.97 11.37 13.76
N GLN A 23 13.89 12.10 13.95
CA GLN A 23 13.50 12.66 15.25
C GLN A 23 12.70 11.67 16.11
N THR A 24 12.37 10.49 15.57
CA THR A 24 11.68 9.42 16.28
C THR A 24 12.68 8.45 16.92
N ASN A 25 12.24 7.27 17.31
CA ASN A 25 13.07 6.24 17.91
C ASN A 25 13.71 5.30 16.85
N THR A 26 14.71 4.53 17.26
CA THR A 26 15.45 3.59 16.39
C THR A 26 14.54 2.57 15.70
N LEU A 27 13.51 2.08 16.38
CA LEU A 27 12.57 1.10 15.82
C LEU A 27 11.83 1.71 14.62
N THR A 28 11.33 2.94 14.75
CA THR A 28 10.63 3.65 13.67
C THR A 28 11.56 3.94 12.50
N ILE A 29 12.82 4.31 12.77
CA ILE A 29 13.83 4.51 11.72
C ILE A 29 14.05 3.21 10.93
N ILE A 30 14.19 2.07 11.60
CA ILE A 30 14.31 0.77 10.92
C ILE A 30 13.06 0.46 10.08
N LEU A 31 11.87 0.68 10.62
CA LEU A 31 10.61 0.46 9.90
C LEU A 31 10.46 1.36 8.67
N SER A 32 11.03 2.56 8.68
CA SER A 32 10.98 3.47 7.53
C SER A 32 11.71 2.94 6.30
N PHE A 33 12.79 2.16 6.48
CA PHE A 33 13.46 1.50 5.35
C PHE A 33 12.58 0.44 4.70
N PHE A 34 11.80 -0.30 5.49
CA PHE A 34 10.80 -1.24 4.94
C PHE A 34 9.68 -0.50 4.21
N ALA A 35 9.23 0.66 4.71
CA ALA A 35 8.26 1.49 4.02
C ALA A 35 8.76 1.90 2.63
N VAL A 36 10.00 2.38 2.54
CA VAL A 36 10.63 2.78 1.26
C VAL A 36 10.76 1.57 0.33
N ALA A 37 11.18 0.41 0.84
CA ALA A 37 11.32 -0.80 0.04
C ALA A 37 9.96 -1.26 -0.54
N LEU A 38 8.88 -1.22 0.24
CA LEU A 38 7.52 -1.54 -0.20
C LEU A 38 7.04 -0.53 -1.26
N ALA A 39 7.21 0.77 -1.00
CA ALA A 39 6.82 1.83 -1.92
C ALA A 39 7.58 1.75 -3.25
N ALA A 40 8.89 1.45 -3.20
CA ALA A 40 9.71 1.31 -4.40
C ALA A 40 9.38 0.06 -5.22
N THR A 41 8.92 -1.02 -4.59
CA THR A 41 8.57 -2.27 -5.28
C THR A 41 7.20 -2.20 -5.97
N TYR A 42 6.26 -1.46 -5.41
CA TYR A 42 4.88 -1.41 -5.90
C TYR A 42 4.72 -1.12 -7.41
N PRO A 43 5.39 -0.11 -8.01
CA PRO A 43 5.21 0.21 -9.43
C PRO A 43 5.58 -0.94 -10.37
N PHE A 44 6.49 -1.81 -9.94
CA PHE A 44 6.94 -2.94 -10.75
C PHE A 44 5.97 -4.13 -10.65
N MET A 45 5.18 -4.22 -9.59
CA MET A 45 4.31 -5.37 -9.33
C MET A 45 3.27 -5.61 -10.42
N LYS A 46 2.74 -4.55 -11.05
CA LYS A 46 1.78 -4.68 -12.17
C LYS A 46 2.32 -5.48 -13.38
N ARG A 47 3.65 -5.61 -13.49
CA ARG A 47 4.28 -6.40 -14.56
C ARG A 47 4.45 -7.87 -14.19
N TYR A 48 4.63 -8.17 -12.91
CA TYR A 48 5.00 -9.50 -12.43
C TYR A 48 3.83 -10.30 -11.85
N THR A 49 2.90 -9.64 -11.17
CA THR A 49 1.81 -10.32 -10.45
C THR A 49 0.44 -9.72 -10.76
N HIS A 50 -0.60 -10.55 -10.64
CA HIS A 50 -2.00 -10.09 -10.66
C HIS A 50 -2.48 -9.51 -9.32
N LEU A 51 -1.60 -9.46 -8.30
CA LEU A 51 -1.91 -8.97 -6.97
C LEU A 51 -1.10 -7.69 -6.60
N PRO A 52 -0.93 -6.69 -7.50
CA PRO A 52 -0.24 -5.47 -7.17
C PRO A 52 -0.94 -4.71 -6.04
N GLN A 53 -2.26 -4.85 -5.91
CA GLN A 53 -3.08 -4.25 -4.86
C GLN A 53 -2.71 -4.73 -3.46
N VAL A 54 -2.20 -5.96 -3.33
CA VAL A 54 -1.69 -6.48 -2.04
C VAL A 54 -0.44 -5.71 -1.63
N VAL A 55 0.51 -5.52 -2.56
CA VAL A 55 1.75 -4.78 -2.27
C VAL A 55 1.45 -3.31 -1.97
N LEU A 56 0.50 -2.70 -2.71
CA LEU A 56 0.01 -1.36 -2.41
C LEU A 56 -0.59 -1.29 -1.00
N GLY A 57 -1.46 -2.23 -0.67
CA GLY A 57 -2.08 -2.33 0.67
C GLY A 57 -1.04 -2.46 1.77
N MET A 58 -0.03 -3.31 1.59
CA MET A 58 1.07 -3.46 2.54
C MET A 58 1.86 -2.17 2.70
N ALA A 59 2.21 -1.49 1.60
CA ALA A 59 2.96 -0.23 1.62
C ALA A 59 2.15 0.89 2.31
N PHE A 60 0.88 1.03 1.94
CA PHE A 60 -0.01 2.06 2.49
C PHE A 60 -0.27 1.85 3.99
N SER A 61 -0.53 0.61 4.39
CA SER A 61 -0.80 0.25 5.78
C SER A 61 0.45 0.30 6.67
N TRP A 62 1.66 0.36 6.09
CA TRP A 62 2.90 0.37 6.86
C TRP A 62 3.05 1.59 7.77
N SER A 63 2.26 2.63 7.52
CA SER A 63 2.12 3.78 8.42
C SER A 63 1.63 3.39 9.82
N ILE A 64 0.85 2.31 9.95
CA ILE A 64 0.30 1.85 11.24
C ILE A 64 1.42 1.37 12.19
N PRO A 65 2.28 0.39 11.83
CA PRO A 65 3.39 0.00 12.69
C PRO A 65 4.38 1.15 12.92
N MET A 66 4.57 2.05 11.96
CA MET A 66 5.43 3.23 12.14
C MET A 66 4.85 4.20 13.17
N ALA A 67 3.54 4.49 13.13
CA ALA A 67 2.90 5.36 14.11
C ALA A 67 2.96 4.77 15.53
N PHE A 68 2.64 3.48 15.68
CA PHE A 68 2.74 2.81 16.99
C PHE A 68 4.17 2.78 17.52
N SER A 69 5.15 2.48 16.67
CA SER A 69 6.55 2.47 17.08
C SER A 69 7.04 3.87 17.46
N ALA A 70 6.64 4.90 16.74
CA ALA A 70 7.05 6.28 17.02
C ALA A 70 6.56 6.75 18.39
N GLU A 71 5.32 6.40 18.75
CA GLU A 71 4.68 6.83 19.99
C GLU A 71 5.09 5.96 21.19
N THR A 72 5.15 4.63 21.01
CA THR A 72 5.29 3.69 22.13
C THR A 72 6.63 2.96 22.17
N ASN A 73 7.47 3.11 21.14
CA ASN A 73 8.69 2.31 20.91
C ASN A 73 8.43 0.79 20.98
N ASN A 74 7.22 0.36 20.61
CA ASN A 74 6.77 -1.03 20.69
C ASN A 74 5.83 -1.36 19.53
N LEU A 75 5.66 -2.67 19.25
CA LEU A 75 4.76 -3.21 18.24
C LEU A 75 3.83 -4.25 18.90
N PRO A 76 2.78 -3.81 19.61
CA PRO A 76 1.85 -4.73 20.27
C PRO A 76 1.12 -5.60 19.25
N ALA A 77 0.78 -6.83 19.64
CA ALA A 77 0.15 -7.81 18.74
C ALA A 77 -1.17 -7.29 18.11
N ALA A 78 -1.92 -6.47 18.84
CA ALA A 78 -3.19 -5.91 18.37
C ALA A 78 -3.03 -4.99 17.13
N LEU A 79 -1.89 -4.31 16.98
CA LEU A 79 -1.67 -3.45 15.81
C LEU A 79 -1.70 -4.23 14.49
N TRP A 80 -1.29 -5.52 14.51
CA TRP A 80 -1.26 -6.35 13.30
C TRP A 80 -2.65 -6.72 12.78
N LEU A 81 -3.67 -6.74 13.66
CA LEU A 81 -5.06 -6.84 13.23
C LEU A 81 -5.49 -5.59 12.48
N LEU A 82 -5.17 -4.42 13.03
CA LEU A 82 -5.45 -3.14 12.36
C LEU A 82 -4.69 -3.01 11.04
N TYR A 83 -3.42 -3.43 11.01
CA TYR A 83 -2.63 -3.49 9.79
C TYR A 83 -3.29 -4.39 8.73
N ALA A 84 -3.65 -5.62 9.11
CA ALA A 84 -4.31 -6.57 8.20
C ALA A 84 -5.67 -6.04 7.70
N ALA A 85 -6.48 -5.45 8.59
CA ALA A 85 -7.74 -4.82 8.22
C ALA A 85 -7.52 -3.73 7.16
N ASN A 86 -6.55 -2.83 7.37
CA ASN A 86 -6.27 -1.76 6.43
C ASN A 86 -5.69 -2.26 5.10
N VAL A 87 -4.88 -3.33 5.10
CA VAL A 87 -4.41 -3.99 3.86
C VAL A 87 -5.61 -4.51 3.07
N ILE A 88 -6.54 -5.23 3.73
CA ILE A 88 -7.72 -5.80 3.10
C ILE A 88 -8.62 -4.68 2.53
N TRP A 89 -8.83 -3.61 3.30
CA TRP A 89 -9.58 -2.44 2.83
C TRP A 89 -8.94 -1.82 1.59
N THR A 90 -7.62 -1.64 1.60
CA THR A 90 -6.88 -1.05 0.46
C THR A 90 -7.01 -1.94 -0.79
N ILE A 91 -6.91 -3.27 -0.63
CA ILE A 91 -7.10 -4.21 -1.75
C ILE A 91 -8.50 -4.06 -2.34
N ALA A 92 -9.54 -4.03 -1.50
CA ALA A 92 -10.92 -3.88 -1.95
C ALA A 92 -11.11 -2.53 -2.67
N TYR A 93 -10.62 -1.45 -2.07
CA TYR A 93 -10.71 -0.08 -2.61
C TYR A 93 -10.00 0.06 -3.96
N ASP A 94 -8.74 -0.38 -4.06
CA ASP A 94 -7.98 -0.26 -5.31
C ASP A 94 -8.48 -1.24 -6.39
N THR A 95 -9.12 -2.35 -6.00
CA THR A 95 -9.78 -3.23 -6.97
C THR A 95 -10.95 -2.53 -7.67
N PHE A 96 -11.69 -1.64 -7.00
CA PHE A 96 -12.75 -0.85 -7.67
C PHE A 96 -12.18 0.05 -8.77
N TYR A 97 -11.04 0.70 -8.54
CA TYR A 97 -10.36 1.47 -9.59
C TYR A 97 -9.88 0.57 -10.72
N ALA A 98 -9.27 -0.56 -10.38
CA ALA A 98 -8.83 -1.52 -11.38
C ALA A 98 -9.99 -2.13 -12.21
N MET A 99 -11.22 -2.15 -11.70
CA MET A 99 -12.40 -2.54 -12.49
C MET A 99 -12.71 -1.52 -13.60
N VAL A 100 -12.52 -0.23 -13.33
CA VAL A 100 -12.73 0.83 -14.30
C VAL A 100 -11.70 0.74 -15.42
N ASP A 101 -10.46 0.48 -15.06
CA ASP A 101 -9.31 0.47 -15.98
C ASP A 101 -9.12 -0.90 -16.68
N ARG A 102 -9.95 -1.91 -16.40
CA ARG A 102 -9.76 -3.31 -16.83
C ARG A 102 -9.52 -3.46 -18.32
N ASP A 103 -10.33 -2.81 -19.14
CA ASP A 103 -10.26 -2.94 -20.61
C ASP A 103 -8.98 -2.33 -21.19
N ASP A 104 -8.48 -1.28 -20.56
CA ASP A 104 -7.23 -0.64 -20.96
C ASP A 104 -6.03 -1.41 -20.42
N ASP A 105 -6.09 -1.90 -19.19
CA ASP A 105 -5.07 -2.78 -18.60
C ASP A 105 -4.84 -4.05 -19.45
N LEU A 106 -5.93 -4.65 -19.96
CA LEU A 106 -5.83 -5.82 -20.85
C LEU A 106 -5.15 -5.50 -22.17
N LYS A 107 -5.37 -4.32 -22.77
CA LYS A 107 -4.75 -3.91 -24.03
C LYS A 107 -3.25 -3.73 -23.90
N ILE A 108 -2.78 -3.21 -22.77
CA ILE A 108 -1.36 -2.93 -22.53
C ILE A 108 -0.62 -4.05 -21.77
N GLY A 109 -1.34 -5.16 -21.44
CA GLY A 109 -0.77 -6.32 -20.77
C GLY A 109 -0.41 -6.10 -19.30
N VAL A 110 -1.05 -5.13 -18.64
CA VAL A 110 -0.90 -4.87 -17.20
C VAL A 110 -1.78 -5.83 -16.41
N LYS A 111 -1.30 -6.25 -15.24
CA LYS A 111 -1.97 -7.20 -14.35
C LYS A 111 -2.63 -6.46 -13.20
N SER A 112 -3.86 -6.90 -12.83
CA SER A 112 -4.60 -6.35 -11.70
C SER A 112 -5.50 -7.39 -11.03
N THR A 113 -5.96 -7.10 -9.80
CA THR A 113 -6.97 -7.93 -9.10
C THR A 113 -8.30 -7.96 -9.86
N ALA A 114 -8.69 -6.87 -10.52
CA ALA A 114 -9.90 -6.86 -11.32
C ALA A 114 -9.85 -7.84 -12.49
N ILE A 115 -8.69 -7.99 -13.13
CA ILE A 115 -8.46 -9.00 -14.17
C ILE A 115 -8.49 -10.40 -13.56
N LEU A 116 -7.81 -10.61 -12.42
CA LEU A 116 -7.75 -11.89 -11.72
C LEU A 116 -9.12 -12.37 -11.26
N PHE A 117 -9.93 -11.49 -10.69
CA PHE A 117 -11.25 -11.81 -10.15
C PHE A 117 -12.31 -11.97 -11.26
N GLY A 118 -12.11 -11.33 -12.40
CA GLY A 118 -12.96 -11.42 -13.57
C GLY A 118 -14.43 -11.12 -13.23
N ARG A 119 -15.34 -12.05 -13.55
CA ARG A 119 -16.78 -11.91 -13.27
C ARG A 119 -17.17 -11.93 -11.78
N HIS A 120 -16.26 -12.33 -10.90
CA HIS A 120 -16.51 -12.44 -9.46
C HIS A 120 -15.96 -11.24 -8.67
N ASP A 121 -15.46 -10.21 -9.35
CA ASP A 121 -14.83 -9.05 -8.75
C ASP A 121 -15.70 -8.37 -7.68
N ARG A 122 -17.00 -8.16 -7.97
CA ARG A 122 -17.97 -7.56 -7.03
C ARG A 122 -18.20 -8.43 -5.79
N LEU A 123 -18.29 -9.74 -5.99
CA LEU A 123 -18.46 -10.66 -4.86
C LEU A 123 -17.22 -10.69 -3.98
N ILE A 124 -16.03 -10.80 -4.59
CA ILE A 124 -14.77 -10.86 -3.86
C ILE A 124 -14.53 -9.55 -3.10
N THR A 125 -14.76 -8.40 -3.74
CA THR A 125 -14.64 -7.10 -3.05
C THR A 125 -15.64 -6.95 -1.91
N ALA A 126 -16.87 -7.43 -2.04
CA ALA A 126 -17.85 -7.43 -0.95
C ALA A 126 -17.39 -8.32 0.22
N ILE A 127 -16.82 -9.50 -0.08
CA ILE A 127 -16.23 -10.37 0.96
C ILE A 127 -15.06 -9.67 1.65
N LEU A 128 -14.14 -9.05 0.91
CA LEU A 128 -13.01 -8.32 1.49
C LEU A 128 -13.48 -7.20 2.41
N GLN A 129 -14.49 -6.43 2.02
CA GLN A 129 -15.08 -5.39 2.86
C GLN A 129 -15.74 -5.94 4.12
N SER A 130 -16.43 -7.09 4.01
CA SER A 130 -17.02 -7.76 5.16
C SER A 130 -15.96 -8.27 6.15
N VAL A 131 -14.86 -8.83 5.62
CA VAL A 131 -13.72 -9.26 6.45
C VAL A 131 -13.05 -8.06 7.12
N PHE A 132 -12.87 -6.96 6.40
CA PHE A 132 -12.35 -5.71 6.97
C PHE A 132 -13.17 -5.26 8.18
N ILE A 133 -14.52 -5.20 8.04
CA ILE A 133 -15.41 -4.80 9.14
C ILE A 133 -15.33 -5.79 10.31
N ALA A 134 -15.16 -7.08 10.03
CA ALA A 134 -15.08 -8.09 11.08
C ALA A 134 -13.74 -8.07 11.86
N LEU A 135 -12.69 -7.48 11.30
CA LEU A 135 -11.38 -7.32 11.94
C LEU A 135 -11.27 -6.06 12.80
N LEU A 136 -12.19 -5.09 12.65
CA LEU A 136 -12.26 -3.87 13.45
C LEU A 136 -13.07 -4.09 14.73
#